data_ea217cbae2938e387db55ff78546f6ca
#
_entry.id   ea217cbae2938e387db55ff78546f6ca
#
_cell.length_a   1.000
_cell.length_b   1.000
_cell.length_c   1.000
_cell.angle_alpha   90.00
_cell.angle_beta   90.00
_cell.angle_gamma   90.00
#
_symmetry.space_group_name_H-M   'P 1'
#
loop_
_entity.id
_entity.type
_entity.pdbx_description
1 polymer ?
#
loop_
_entity_poly.entity_id
_entity_poly.type
_entity_poly.pdbx_seq_one_letter_code
_entity_poly.pdbx_strand_id
1 'polypeptide(L)'
;KAASEGNTAWSEGHPLSEAANHLIASMVRKVGGFTFQELNLTIDDIRQIGEAGADLSYDFVNRPAYHHALATADTEFLRLTLRTTLELGVDPASLVHALQNHDELTYELLHWENGHRDDIYSYKAAELTGEQIAASVRSDLIEHLTGTGASYNRRFTTNGIACTTATVVAASLGISDLDTIDDVDLIRRAHLLLAMFNALQPGVFALSGWDLCGMLTLPINDVSELVAGGDTRWINRAAHDLMGINPHAHQSTAGMPRGRSLYGSLPEQLADETSFVRQLQAILKVRAHYGIATSRQLDIPEVSHRGMLVLVHELEGEGRLQLTVLNFANEHIAGSVRSEHLPPGAQVSDMFSGHELAVVDDLHSFAVDMPPLHGMSLLVETPVGDLDPSS
;
A
#
# COMPACT_ATOMS: atom_id res chain seq x y z
N LYS A 1 5.66 20.15 14.92
CA LYS A 1 6.32 21.31 15.55
C LYS A 1 5.84 22.57 14.85
N ALA A 2 5.28 23.51 15.59
CA ALA A 2 4.76 24.73 15.01
C ALA A 2 5.84 25.82 14.97
N ALA A 3 5.96 26.52 13.85
CA ALA A 3 6.60 27.82 13.73
C ALA A 3 5.51 28.89 13.56
N SER A 4 5.78 30.13 13.93
CA SER A 4 4.82 31.22 13.74
C SER A 4 5.49 32.41 13.05
N GLU A 5 4.78 32.98 12.09
CA GLU A 5 5.18 34.20 11.40
C GLU A 5 3.98 35.16 11.38
N GLY A 6 4.10 36.28 12.07
CA GLY A 6 2.97 37.15 12.31
C GLY A 6 1.84 36.46 13.08
N ASN A 7 0.66 36.36 12.47
CA ASN A 7 -0.53 35.69 13.03
C ASN A 7 -0.72 34.26 12.47
N THR A 8 0.21 33.74 11.68
CA THR A 8 0.12 32.44 11.04
C THR A 8 1.01 31.44 11.77
N ALA A 9 0.45 30.29 12.13
CA ALA A 9 1.21 29.17 12.69
C ALA A 9 1.36 28.09 11.62
N TRP A 10 2.57 27.56 11.47
CA TRP A 10 2.94 26.54 10.50
C TRP A 10 3.43 25.31 11.26
N SER A 11 2.95 24.14 10.90
CA SER A 11 3.46 22.88 11.46
C SER A 11 4.37 22.14 10.47
N GLU A 12 4.06 22.21 9.18
CA GLU A 12 4.71 21.50 8.09
C GLU A 12 4.97 22.47 6.94
N GLY A 13 5.92 22.16 6.04
CA GLY A 13 6.21 23.01 4.88
C GLY A 13 6.86 24.36 5.19
N HIS A 14 7.23 24.65 6.45
CA HIS A 14 7.90 25.90 6.80
C HIS A 14 9.42 25.74 6.75
N PRO A 15 10.19 26.70 6.18
CA PRO A 15 11.66 26.60 6.07
C PRO A 15 12.39 26.31 7.39
N LEU A 16 11.88 26.76 8.53
CA LEU A 16 12.45 26.41 9.85
C LEU A 16 12.20 24.94 10.22
N SER A 17 11.09 24.34 9.79
CA SER A 17 10.83 22.91 9.98
C SER A 17 11.80 22.07 9.16
N GLU A 18 12.04 22.45 7.91
CA GLU A 18 13.03 21.80 7.02
C GLU A 18 14.44 21.91 7.61
N ALA A 19 14.88 23.11 8.01
CA ALA A 19 16.17 23.32 8.63
C ALA A 19 16.35 22.50 9.93
N ALA A 20 15.30 22.42 10.76
CA ALA A 20 15.32 21.62 11.98
C ALA A 20 15.40 20.12 11.68
N ASN A 21 14.65 19.64 10.71
CA ASN A 21 14.67 18.26 10.27
C ASN A 21 16.05 17.87 9.69
N HIS A 22 16.63 18.73 8.84
CA HIS A 22 17.99 18.54 8.32
C HIS A 22 19.04 18.47 9.44
N LEU A 23 18.96 19.37 10.42
CA LEU A 23 19.86 19.34 11.57
C LEU A 23 19.72 18.05 12.38
N ILE A 24 18.47 17.65 12.69
CA ILE A 24 18.19 16.42 13.44
C ILE A 24 18.71 15.20 12.68
N ALA A 25 18.41 15.08 11.39
CA ALA A 25 18.87 13.99 10.55
C ALA A 25 20.41 13.91 10.51
N SER A 26 21.07 15.05 10.35
CA SER A 26 22.53 15.12 10.37
C SER A 26 23.14 14.68 11.70
N MET A 27 22.52 15.04 12.83
CA MET A 27 22.95 14.62 14.16
C MET A 27 22.75 13.11 14.37
N VAL A 28 21.60 12.59 13.95
CA VAL A 28 21.27 11.16 14.07
C VAL A 28 22.22 10.30 13.25
N ARG A 29 22.51 10.70 12.01
CA ARG A 29 23.47 10.00 11.14
C ARG A 29 24.88 9.94 11.73
N LYS A 30 25.33 10.99 12.41
CA LYS A 30 26.64 11.02 13.08
C LYS A 30 26.81 9.94 14.15
N VAL A 31 25.73 9.43 14.72
CA VAL A 31 25.74 8.34 15.71
C VAL A 31 25.27 7.00 15.10
N GLY A 32 25.24 6.90 13.77
CA GLY A 32 24.88 5.66 13.06
C GLY A 32 23.38 5.36 13.00
N GLY A 33 22.53 6.32 13.31
CA GLY A 33 21.08 6.20 13.18
C GLY A 33 20.54 6.72 11.86
N PHE A 34 19.24 6.56 11.66
CA PHE A 34 18.49 7.15 10.54
C PHE A 34 17.22 7.84 11.07
N THR A 35 16.68 8.74 10.29
CA THR A 35 15.44 9.46 10.61
C THR A 35 14.27 8.93 9.81
N PHE A 36 13.11 8.90 10.46
CA PHE A 36 11.85 8.51 9.86
C PHE A 36 10.82 9.60 10.13
N GLN A 37 10.16 10.09 9.08
CA GLN A 37 9.18 11.16 9.18
C GLN A 37 7.77 10.63 8.97
N GLU A 38 6.87 11.06 9.86
CA GLU A 38 5.44 10.81 9.80
C GLU A 38 4.73 12.15 9.53
N LEU A 39 4.56 12.47 8.26
CA LEU A 39 3.99 13.72 7.80
C LEU A 39 2.98 13.46 6.68
N ASN A 40 1.85 14.16 6.73
CA ASN A 40 0.88 14.21 5.64
C ASN A 40 1.27 15.36 4.71
N LEU A 41 1.88 15.02 3.58
CA LEU A 41 2.51 15.98 2.67
C LEU A 41 2.04 15.78 1.23
N THR A 42 2.27 16.80 0.41
CA THR A 42 2.21 16.67 -1.05
C THR A 42 3.38 15.81 -1.56
N ILE A 43 3.29 15.32 -2.78
CA ILE A 43 4.39 14.56 -3.40
C ILE A 43 5.67 15.41 -3.50
N ASP A 44 5.53 16.69 -3.82
CA ASP A 44 6.64 17.64 -3.90
C ASP A 44 7.33 17.85 -2.55
N ASP A 45 6.55 17.98 -1.48
CA ASP A 45 7.10 18.13 -0.13
C ASP A 45 7.87 16.88 0.30
N ILE A 46 7.39 15.67 -0.04
CA ILE A 46 8.10 14.41 0.23
C ILE A 46 9.46 14.42 -0.47
N ARG A 47 9.51 14.81 -1.75
CA ARG A 47 10.75 14.94 -2.49
C ARG A 47 11.70 15.95 -1.84
N GLN A 48 11.22 17.14 -1.54
CA GLN A 48 12.04 18.21 -0.91
C GLN A 48 12.60 17.76 0.45
N ILE A 49 11.82 17.08 1.26
CA ILE A 49 12.26 16.57 2.55
C ILE A 49 13.32 15.49 2.38
N GLY A 50 13.20 14.61 1.40
CA GLY A 50 14.23 13.64 1.03
C GLY A 50 15.54 14.33 0.63
N GLU A 51 15.48 15.35 -0.22
CA GLU A 51 16.63 16.17 -0.61
C GLU A 51 17.22 16.94 0.58
N ALA A 52 16.39 17.44 1.49
CA ALA A 52 16.79 18.16 2.69
C ALA A 52 17.38 17.28 3.79
N GLY A 53 17.38 15.95 3.62
CA GLY A 53 18.12 15.05 4.49
C GLY A 53 17.33 14.15 5.42
N ALA A 54 16.00 14.04 5.29
CA ALA A 54 15.26 12.94 5.91
C ALA A 54 15.65 11.63 5.21
N ASP A 55 15.79 10.54 5.99
CA ASP A 55 16.16 9.25 5.42
C ASP A 55 14.95 8.50 4.89
N LEU A 56 13.84 8.56 5.63
CA LEU A 56 12.60 7.83 5.31
C LEU A 56 11.37 8.70 5.60
N SER A 57 10.32 8.51 4.80
CA SER A 57 8.99 9.11 4.99
C SER A 57 7.88 8.08 4.82
N TYR A 58 6.76 8.22 5.55
CA TYR A 58 5.56 7.41 5.30
C TYR A 58 5.00 7.69 3.90
N ASP A 59 4.58 6.60 3.25
CA ASP A 59 3.82 6.66 2.00
C ASP A 59 2.32 6.79 2.30
N PHE A 60 1.90 8.00 2.69
CA PHE A 60 0.47 8.29 2.86
C PHE A 60 -0.22 8.65 1.54
N VAL A 61 0.53 9.00 0.50
CA VAL A 61 0.00 9.42 -0.80
C VAL A 61 -0.68 8.27 -1.54
N ASN A 62 -0.06 7.09 -1.54
CA ASN A 62 -0.61 5.92 -2.22
C ASN A 62 -1.76 5.23 -1.45
N ARG A 63 -1.91 5.48 -0.15
CA ARG A 63 -2.94 4.82 0.67
C ARG A 63 -4.37 5.04 0.18
N PRO A 64 -4.85 6.27 -0.05
CA PRO A 64 -6.19 6.46 -0.63
C PRO A 64 -6.31 5.83 -2.02
N ALA A 65 -5.23 5.82 -2.80
CA ALA A 65 -5.26 5.32 -4.16
C ALA A 65 -5.42 3.79 -4.24
N TYR A 66 -4.68 3.00 -3.44
CA TYR A 66 -4.87 1.55 -3.47
C TYR A 66 -6.15 1.08 -2.76
N HIS A 67 -6.65 1.82 -1.75
CA HIS A 67 -7.96 1.53 -1.18
C HIS A 67 -9.09 1.88 -2.16
N HIS A 68 -8.97 2.97 -2.89
CA HIS A 68 -9.89 3.31 -3.99
C HIS A 68 -9.88 2.23 -5.07
N ALA A 69 -8.70 1.75 -5.48
CA ALA A 69 -8.59 0.68 -6.47
C ALA A 69 -9.28 -0.61 -6.00
N LEU A 70 -9.13 -0.98 -4.73
CA LEU A 70 -9.81 -2.14 -4.18
C LEU A 70 -11.33 -1.95 -4.12
N ALA A 71 -11.79 -0.78 -3.69
CA ALA A 71 -13.22 -0.48 -3.53
C ALA A 71 -13.97 -0.40 -4.87
N THR A 72 -13.32 0.11 -5.92
CA THR A 72 -13.94 0.36 -7.23
C THR A 72 -13.58 -0.67 -8.30
N ALA A 73 -12.63 -1.58 -8.03
CA ALA A 73 -11.99 -2.45 -9.01
C ALA A 73 -11.41 -1.67 -10.21
N ASP A 74 -10.89 -0.46 -9.95
CA ASP A 74 -10.32 0.44 -10.95
C ASP A 74 -9.02 1.05 -10.45
N THR A 75 -7.92 0.74 -11.13
CA THR A 75 -6.56 1.15 -10.74
C THR A 75 -6.12 2.48 -11.36
N GLU A 76 -6.97 3.17 -12.11
CA GLU A 76 -6.56 4.37 -12.86
C GLU A 76 -6.03 5.47 -11.93
N PHE A 77 -6.72 5.75 -10.82
CA PHE A 77 -6.23 6.72 -9.84
C PHE A 77 -4.92 6.27 -9.18
N LEU A 78 -4.78 4.97 -8.88
CA LEU A 78 -3.55 4.43 -8.33
C LEU A 78 -2.38 4.56 -9.31
N ARG A 79 -2.60 4.22 -10.59
CA ARG A 79 -1.58 4.38 -11.64
C ARG A 79 -1.20 5.85 -11.84
N LEU A 80 -2.19 6.74 -11.87
CA LEU A 80 -1.96 8.19 -11.97
C LEU A 80 -1.10 8.68 -10.78
N THR A 81 -1.44 8.31 -9.55
CA THR A 81 -0.70 8.71 -8.35
C THR A 81 0.74 8.21 -8.37
N LEU A 82 0.97 6.95 -8.73
CA LEU A 82 2.30 6.35 -8.82
C LEU A 82 3.15 6.99 -9.91
N ARG A 83 2.58 7.27 -11.09
CA ARG A 83 3.28 7.98 -12.18
C ARG A 83 3.67 9.38 -11.76
N THR A 84 2.75 10.13 -11.17
CA THR A 84 3.02 11.48 -10.67
C THR A 84 4.15 11.46 -9.64
N THR A 85 4.16 10.46 -8.74
CA THR A 85 5.23 10.29 -7.75
C THR A 85 6.59 10.05 -8.43
N LEU A 86 6.62 9.21 -9.45
CA LEU A 86 7.83 8.92 -10.23
C LEU A 86 8.30 10.12 -11.05
N GLU A 87 7.38 10.81 -11.74
CA GLU A 87 7.66 11.98 -12.58
C GLU A 87 8.18 13.15 -11.76
N LEU A 88 7.68 13.37 -10.56
CA LEU A 88 8.14 14.39 -9.63
C LEU A 88 9.48 14.02 -8.96
N GLY A 89 10.01 12.85 -9.20
CA GLY A 89 11.34 12.44 -8.75
C GLY A 89 11.43 12.06 -7.28
N VAL A 90 10.33 11.60 -6.67
CA VAL A 90 10.39 10.95 -5.36
C VAL A 90 11.14 9.63 -5.52
N ASP A 91 12.15 9.41 -4.67
CA ASP A 91 12.82 8.12 -4.61
C ASP A 91 11.96 7.11 -3.85
N PRO A 92 11.38 6.08 -4.50
CA PRO A 92 10.55 5.10 -3.81
C PRO A 92 11.32 4.33 -2.71
N ALA A 93 12.65 4.24 -2.80
CA ALA A 93 13.47 3.60 -1.77
C ALA A 93 13.50 4.37 -0.45
N SER A 94 13.14 5.66 -0.45
CA SER A 94 12.99 6.49 0.75
C SER A 94 11.62 6.38 1.43
N LEU A 95 10.69 5.59 0.89
CA LEU A 95 9.33 5.47 1.39
C LEU A 95 9.15 4.30 2.36
N VAL A 96 8.26 4.49 3.32
CA VAL A 96 7.78 3.43 4.22
C VAL A 96 6.34 3.10 3.86
N HIS A 97 6.18 1.95 3.22
CA HIS A 97 4.88 1.41 2.82
C HIS A 97 4.27 0.64 3.98
N ALA A 98 3.22 1.18 4.58
CA ALA A 98 2.52 0.57 5.71
C ALA A 98 1.04 0.42 5.41
N LEU A 99 0.49 -0.77 5.66
CA LEU A 99 -0.95 -1.02 5.51
C LEU A 99 -1.74 -0.14 6.48
N GLN A 100 -1.32 -0.12 7.74
CA GLN A 100 -1.85 0.79 8.77
C GLN A 100 -0.81 1.10 9.83
N ASN A 101 -1.05 2.16 10.59
CA ASN A 101 -0.32 2.52 11.79
C ASN A 101 -1.29 2.62 12.99
N HIS A 102 -0.92 3.34 14.03
CA HIS A 102 -1.75 3.56 15.24
C HIS A 102 -2.86 4.61 15.05
N ASP A 103 -2.84 5.36 13.96
CA ASP A 103 -3.82 6.38 13.63
C ASP A 103 -4.94 5.83 12.72
N GLU A 104 -5.85 6.69 12.29
CA GLU A 104 -6.81 6.39 11.23
C GLU A 104 -6.10 6.08 9.91
N LEU A 105 -6.77 5.36 9.04
CA LEU A 105 -6.32 5.23 7.66
C LEU A 105 -6.55 6.58 6.97
N THR A 106 -5.46 7.31 6.76
CA THR A 106 -5.51 8.67 6.19
C THR A 106 -5.84 8.62 4.70
N TYR A 107 -6.80 9.46 4.30
CA TYR A 107 -7.21 9.68 2.92
C TYR A 107 -7.07 11.16 2.56
N GLU A 108 -5.99 11.75 3.00
CA GLU A 108 -5.63 13.10 2.64
C GLU A 108 -5.14 13.14 1.20
N LEU A 109 -5.89 13.81 0.34
CA LEU A 109 -5.59 13.97 -1.07
C LEU A 109 -4.84 15.29 -1.31
N LEU A 110 -3.89 15.61 -0.42
CA LEU A 110 -3.24 16.92 -0.34
C LEU A 110 -2.55 17.35 -1.64
N HIS A 111 -1.91 16.41 -2.34
CA HIS A 111 -1.30 16.70 -3.64
C HIS A 111 -2.35 17.26 -4.61
N TRP A 112 -3.50 16.61 -4.68
CA TRP A 112 -4.60 16.94 -5.59
C TRP A 112 -5.45 18.13 -5.14
N GLU A 113 -5.62 18.33 -3.83
CA GLU A 113 -6.49 19.35 -3.27
C GLU A 113 -5.78 20.71 -3.03
N ASN A 114 -4.46 20.70 -2.81
CA ASN A 114 -3.71 21.87 -2.43
C ASN A 114 -2.63 22.24 -3.46
N GLY A 115 -1.58 21.42 -3.58
CA GLY A 115 -0.40 21.75 -4.38
C GLY A 115 -0.71 21.86 -5.88
N HIS A 116 -1.50 20.92 -6.39
CA HIS A 116 -1.79 20.74 -7.83
C HIS A 116 -3.29 20.78 -8.13
N ARG A 117 -4.05 21.53 -7.35
CA ARG A 117 -5.51 21.58 -7.44
C ARG A 117 -6.05 22.03 -8.79
N ASP A 118 -5.34 22.95 -9.45
CA ASP A 118 -5.75 23.56 -10.71
C ASP A 118 -5.03 22.94 -11.92
N ASP A 119 -4.09 22.02 -11.69
CA ASP A 119 -3.39 21.30 -12.77
C ASP A 119 -4.34 20.30 -13.44
N ILE A 120 -4.16 20.14 -14.75
CA ILE A 120 -5.03 19.30 -15.57
C ILE A 120 -4.39 17.93 -15.77
N TYR A 121 -5.19 16.89 -15.54
CA TYR A 121 -4.81 15.50 -15.70
C TYR A 121 -5.83 14.73 -16.54
N SER A 122 -5.36 13.77 -17.32
CA SER A 122 -6.24 12.81 -17.99
C SER A 122 -6.67 11.74 -16.98
N TYR A 123 -7.98 11.67 -16.69
CA TYR A 123 -8.56 10.73 -15.73
C TYR A 123 -9.97 10.33 -16.12
N LYS A 124 -10.28 9.02 -16.13
CA LYS A 124 -11.58 8.47 -16.58
C LYS A 124 -11.99 8.99 -17.97
N ALA A 125 -11.02 9.00 -18.90
CA ALA A 125 -11.19 9.49 -20.28
C ALA A 125 -11.67 10.96 -20.37
N ALA A 126 -11.39 11.78 -19.36
CA ALA A 126 -11.68 13.21 -19.32
C ALA A 126 -10.46 14.01 -18.82
N GLU A 127 -10.38 15.27 -19.21
CA GLU A 127 -9.43 16.22 -18.65
C GLU A 127 -10.04 16.84 -17.39
N LEU A 128 -9.47 16.52 -16.22
CA LEU A 128 -9.96 16.98 -14.92
C LEU A 128 -8.87 17.71 -14.15
N THR A 129 -9.27 18.70 -13.34
CA THR A 129 -8.34 19.32 -12.38
C THR A 129 -8.04 18.39 -11.21
N GLY A 130 -6.92 18.63 -10.52
CA GLY A 130 -6.58 17.89 -9.29
C GLY A 130 -7.71 17.92 -8.27
N GLU A 131 -8.34 19.08 -8.06
CA GLU A 131 -9.48 19.23 -7.15
C GLU A 131 -10.69 18.36 -7.57
N GLN A 132 -10.97 18.28 -8.88
CA GLN A 132 -12.07 17.44 -9.40
C GLN A 132 -11.78 15.95 -9.21
N ILE A 133 -10.52 15.54 -9.43
CA ILE A 133 -10.10 14.15 -9.18
C ILE A 133 -10.23 13.80 -7.70
N ALA A 134 -9.71 14.66 -6.81
CA ALA A 134 -9.81 14.45 -5.37
C ALA A 134 -11.26 14.35 -4.89
N ALA A 135 -12.15 15.22 -5.39
CA ALA A 135 -13.57 15.18 -5.08
C ALA A 135 -14.23 13.87 -5.54
N SER A 136 -13.92 13.41 -6.76
CA SER A 136 -14.41 12.12 -7.29
C SER A 136 -13.94 10.95 -6.45
N VAL A 137 -12.65 10.86 -6.18
CA VAL A 137 -12.04 9.77 -5.38
C VAL A 137 -12.61 9.75 -3.96
N ARG A 138 -12.75 10.91 -3.32
CA ARG A 138 -13.35 11.03 -1.99
C ARG A 138 -14.81 10.58 -1.99
N SER A 139 -15.58 10.94 -3.02
CA SER A 139 -16.97 10.49 -3.17
C SER A 139 -17.06 8.96 -3.28
N ASP A 140 -16.22 8.36 -4.13
CA ASP A 140 -16.17 6.91 -4.33
C ASP A 140 -15.80 6.19 -3.01
N LEU A 141 -14.79 6.69 -2.28
CA LEU A 141 -14.39 6.13 -0.98
C LEU A 141 -15.50 6.24 0.07
N ILE A 142 -16.20 7.36 0.14
CA ILE A 142 -17.34 7.53 1.07
C ILE A 142 -18.46 6.54 0.72
N GLU A 143 -18.80 6.40 -0.54
CA GLU A 143 -19.87 5.50 -1.00
C GLU A 143 -19.58 4.04 -0.62
N HIS A 144 -18.35 3.57 -0.86
CA HIS A 144 -17.98 2.16 -0.64
C HIS A 144 -17.63 1.84 0.82
N LEU A 145 -17.05 2.80 1.56
CA LEU A 145 -16.48 2.55 2.89
C LEU A 145 -17.38 3.01 4.04
N THR A 146 -18.57 3.56 3.77
CA THR A 146 -19.51 4.01 4.81
C THR A 146 -20.92 3.47 4.57
N GLY A 147 -21.82 3.72 5.52
CA GLY A 147 -23.23 3.33 5.40
C GLY A 147 -23.51 1.89 5.83
N THR A 148 -24.64 1.35 5.37
CA THR A 148 -25.13 0.03 5.80
C THR A 148 -24.33 -1.13 5.24
N GLY A 149 -23.78 -1.00 4.04
CA GLY A 149 -22.91 -2.00 3.42
C GLY A 149 -21.50 -2.06 4.03
N ALA A 150 -21.12 -1.03 4.78
CA ALA A 150 -19.83 -0.92 5.44
C ALA A 150 -19.99 -0.83 6.97
N SER A 151 -20.74 -1.75 7.56
CA SER A 151 -21.13 -1.73 8.98
C SER A 151 -19.96 -1.73 9.97
N TYR A 152 -18.79 -2.18 9.54
CA TYR A 152 -17.56 -2.19 10.33
C TYR A 152 -16.81 -0.85 10.30
N ASN A 153 -17.03 0.00 9.30
CA ASN A 153 -16.40 1.30 9.17
C ASN A 153 -17.32 2.35 9.79
N ARG A 154 -17.00 2.76 10.97
CA ARG A 154 -17.92 3.55 11.82
C ARG A 154 -17.87 5.04 11.55
N ARG A 155 -16.73 5.57 11.11
CA ARG A 155 -16.56 7.01 10.96
C ARG A 155 -15.61 7.36 9.83
N PHE A 156 -16.15 8.03 8.82
CA PHE A 156 -15.38 8.77 7.86
C PHE A 156 -15.19 10.19 8.39
N THR A 157 -13.96 10.63 8.52
CA THR A 157 -13.58 11.99 8.88
C THR A 157 -13.12 12.76 7.65
N THR A 158 -12.84 14.06 7.78
CA THR A 158 -12.27 14.86 6.69
C THR A 158 -10.98 14.26 6.15
N ASN A 159 -10.18 13.63 7.02
CA ASN A 159 -8.82 13.19 6.73
C ASN A 159 -8.69 11.67 6.53
N GLY A 160 -9.77 10.89 6.69
CA GLY A 160 -9.69 9.45 6.54
C GLY A 160 -10.76 8.67 7.29
N ILE A 161 -10.49 7.41 7.55
CA ILE A 161 -11.43 6.51 8.20
C ILE A 161 -10.78 5.83 9.41
N ALA A 162 -11.44 5.91 10.57
CA ALA A 162 -11.02 5.20 11.77
C ALA A 162 -11.43 3.73 11.68
N CYS A 163 -10.54 2.88 11.23
CA CYS A 163 -10.75 1.43 11.11
C CYS A 163 -9.42 0.70 10.95
N THR A 164 -9.48 -0.63 11.00
CA THR A 164 -8.35 -1.50 10.68
C THR A 164 -8.35 -1.86 9.19
N THR A 165 -7.21 -2.29 8.64
CA THR A 165 -7.09 -2.73 7.24
C THR A 165 -8.09 -3.84 6.91
N ALA A 166 -8.22 -4.86 7.76
CA ALA A 166 -9.18 -5.95 7.54
C ALA A 166 -10.64 -5.43 7.43
N THR A 167 -10.98 -4.39 8.19
CA THR A 167 -12.30 -3.76 8.15
C THR A 167 -12.52 -2.97 6.86
N VAL A 168 -11.53 -2.22 6.40
CA VAL A 168 -11.60 -1.51 5.10
C VAL A 168 -11.73 -2.50 3.95
N VAL A 169 -10.96 -3.59 3.99
CA VAL A 169 -11.06 -4.66 2.98
C VAL A 169 -12.46 -5.25 2.94
N ALA A 170 -13.03 -5.61 4.10
CA ALA A 170 -14.40 -6.13 4.16
C ALA A 170 -15.41 -5.14 3.56
N ALA A 171 -15.32 -3.86 3.92
CA ALA A 171 -16.21 -2.83 3.37
C ALA A 171 -16.04 -2.64 1.86
N SER A 172 -14.79 -2.60 1.37
CA SER A 172 -14.50 -2.48 -0.07
C SER A 172 -15.09 -3.62 -0.89
N LEU A 173 -15.21 -4.81 -0.30
CA LEU A 173 -15.82 -5.98 -0.92
C LEU A 173 -17.34 -6.08 -0.71
N GLY A 174 -17.96 -5.11 0.00
CA GLY A 174 -19.38 -5.14 0.34
C GLY A 174 -19.75 -6.24 1.34
N ILE A 175 -18.80 -6.77 2.09
CA ILE A 175 -19.01 -7.85 3.07
C ILE A 175 -19.50 -7.24 4.37
N SER A 176 -20.75 -7.50 4.74
CA SER A 176 -21.39 -7.02 5.98
C SER A 176 -21.48 -8.11 7.05
N ASP A 177 -21.48 -9.38 6.67
CA ASP A 177 -21.54 -10.55 7.56
C ASP A 177 -20.23 -11.34 7.44
N LEU A 178 -19.50 -11.41 8.56
CA LEU A 178 -18.20 -12.12 8.62
C LEU A 178 -18.33 -13.47 9.32
N ASP A 179 -19.52 -14.03 9.45
CA ASP A 179 -19.73 -15.29 10.13
C ASP A 179 -19.48 -16.49 9.22
N THR A 180 -19.41 -16.28 7.90
CA THR A 180 -19.10 -17.34 6.93
C THR A 180 -17.58 -17.49 6.68
N ILE A 181 -17.13 -18.72 6.42
CA ILE A 181 -15.71 -19.00 6.11
C ILE A 181 -15.32 -18.40 4.75
N ASP A 182 -16.24 -18.40 3.78
CA ASP A 182 -15.98 -17.90 2.42
C ASP A 182 -15.67 -16.40 2.43
N ASP A 183 -16.40 -15.64 3.25
CA ASP A 183 -16.16 -14.19 3.40
C ASP A 183 -14.79 -13.92 4.04
N VAL A 184 -14.37 -14.69 5.03
CA VAL A 184 -13.04 -14.56 5.65
C VAL A 184 -11.92 -14.86 4.63
N ASP A 185 -12.09 -15.84 3.78
CA ASP A 185 -11.12 -16.18 2.74
C ASP A 185 -11.01 -15.09 1.68
N LEU A 186 -12.13 -14.48 1.31
CA LEU A 186 -12.15 -13.37 0.37
C LEU A 186 -11.43 -12.14 0.96
N ILE A 187 -11.72 -11.80 2.22
CA ILE A 187 -11.04 -10.73 2.95
C ILE A 187 -9.54 -11.02 3.03
N ARG A 188 -9.15 -12.24 3.37
CA ARG A 188 -7.74 -12.63 3.48
C ARG A 188 -6.99 -12.45 2.16
N ARG A 189 -7.59 -12.85 1.02
CA ARG A 189 -7.01 -12.68 -0.33
C ARG A 189 -6.82 -11.20 -0.67
N ALA A 190 -7.84 -10.38 -0.47
CA ALA A 190 -7.75 -8.95 -0.76
C ALA A 190 -6.77 -8.22 0.19
N HIS A 191 -6.73 -8.59 1.47
CA HIS A 191 -5.77 -8.05 2.42
C HIS A 191 -4.33 -8.45 2.03
N LEU A 192 -4.13 -9.69 1.59
CA LEU A 192 -2.84 -10.16 1.08
C LEU A 192 -2.43 -9.43 -0.21
N LEU A 193 -3.37 -9.13 -1.10
CA LEU A 193 -3.14 -8.31 -2.30
C LEU A 193 -2.59 -6.93 -1.93
N LEU A 194 -3.19 -6.26 -0.92
CA LEU A 194 -2.69 -4.98 -0.43
C LEU A 194 -1.31 -5.12 0.23
N ALA A 195 -1.09 -6.19 0.98
CA ALA A 195 0.23 -6.49 1.55
C ALA A 195 1.28 -6.71 0.45
N MET A 196 0.92 -7.41 -0.62
CA MET A 196 1.78 -7.66 -1.77
C MET A 196 2.11 -6.35 -2.52
N PHE A 197 1.12 -5.48 -2.77
CA PHE A 197 1.34 -4.16 -3.35
C PHE A 197 2.38 -3.36 -2.55
N ASN A 198 2.23 -3.30 -1.23
CA ASN A 198 3.13 -2.54 -0.37
C ASN A 198 4.51 -3.20 -0.19
N ALA A 199 4.57 -4.53 -0.11
CA ALA A 199 5.82 -5.27 0.13
C ALA A 199 6.70 -5.43 -1.11
N LEU A 200 6.14 -5.39 -2.32
CA LEU A 200 6.90 -5.59 -3.56
C LEU A 200 7.28 -4.26 -4.26
N GLN A 201 7.36 -3.19 -3.49
CA GLN A 201 7.90 -1.89 -3.89
C GLN A 201 9.29 -1.66 -3.25
N PRO A 202 10.14 -0.80 -3.84
CA PRO A 202 11.35 -0.32 -3.18
C PRO A 202 11.04 0.34 -1.83
N GLY A 203 12.04 0.52 -0.97
CA GLY A 203 11.88 1.16 0.34
C GLY A 203 11.62 0.20 1.48
N VAL A 204 10.91 0.63 2.51
CA VAL A 204 10.64 -0.15 3.72
C VAL A 204 9.20 -0.63 3.73
N PHE A 205 8.97 -1.90 3.96
CA PHE A 205 7.64 -2.44 4.24
C PHE A 205 7.41 -2.55 5.76
N ALA A 206 6.35 -1.92 6.25
CA ALA A 206 5.95 -1.94 7.64
C ALA A 206 4.60 -2.64 7.82
N LEU A 207 4.50 -3.44 8.89
CA LEU A 207 3.34 -4.26 9.19
C LEU A 207 2.95 -4.11 10.66
N SER A 208 1.66 -4.03 10.94
CA SER A 208 1.14 -4.01 12.31
C SER A 208 0.76 -5.42 12.79
N GLY A 209 0.72 -5.61 14.10
CA GLY A 209 0.21 -6.85 14.70
C GLY A 209 -1.27 -7.08 14.38
N TRP A 210 -2.01 -6.03 14.12
CA TRP A 210 -3.42 -6.08 13.72
C TRP A 210 -3.60 -6.69 12.33
N ASP A 211 -2.72 -6.37 11.38
CA ASP A 211 -2.73 -6.97 10.06
C ASP A 211 -2.45 -8.48 10.14
N LEU A 212 -1.48 -8.89 10.97
CA LEU A 212 -1.10 -10.30 11.12
C LEU A 212 -2.26 -11.19 11.58
N CYS A 213 -3.15 -10.68 12.41
CA CYS A 213 -4.31 -11.44 12.88
C CYS A 213 -5.63 -11.08 12.16
N GLY A 214 -5.60 -10.14 11.22
CA GLY A 214 -6.81 -9.66 10.54
C GLY A 214 -7.82 -9.09 11.53
N MET A 215 -7.37 -8.17 12.41
CA MET A 215 -8.21 -7.62 13.46
C MET A 215 -9.27 -6.66 12.90
N LEU A 216 -10.50 -6.85 13.31
CA LEU A 216 -11.61 -5.96 12.99
C LEU A 216 -11.67 -4.76 13.94
N THR A 217 -12.24 -3.66 13.44
CA THR A 217 -12.55 -2.47 14.21
C THR A 217 -13.51 -2.79 15.36
N LEU A 218 -13.29 -2.20 16.54
CA LEU A 218 -14.18 -2.35 17.68
C LEU A 218 -15.55 -1.70 17.43
N PRO A 219 -16.62 -2.29 17.96
CA PRO A 219 -17.89 -1.58 18.10
C PRO A 219 -17.68 -0.29 18.92
N ILE A 220 -18.21 0.84 18.44
CA ILE A 220 -18.03 2.14 19.10
C ILE A 220 -18.55 2.14 20.54
N ASN A 221 -19.57 1.32 20.83
CA ASN A 221 -20.16 1.22 22.17
C ASN A 221 -19.17 0.62 23.19
N ASP A 222 -18.23 -0.20 22.77
CA ASP A 222 -17.24 -0.84 23.64
C ASP A 222 -16.18 0.15 24.12
N VAL A 223 -16.04 1.30 23.44
CA VAL A 223 -15.06 2.36 23.73
C VAL A 223 -15.68 3.75 23.78
N SER A 224 -16.99 3.83 24.07
CA SER A 224 -17.77 5.06 24.03
C SER A 224 -17.19 6.19 24.88
N GLU A 225 -16.67 5.88 26.06
CA GLU A 225 -16.04 6.87 26.95
C GLU A 225 -14.73 7.42 26.37
N LEU A 226 -13.95 6.59 25.68
CA LEU A 226 -12.69 6.99 25.05
C LEU A 226 -12.93 7.88 23.83
N VAL A 227 -13.93 7.54 23.00
CA VAL A 227 -14.26 8.34 21.82
C VAL A 227 -15.06 9.62 22.14
N ALA A 228 -15.61 9.74 23.35
CA ALA A 228 -16.32 10.93 23.78
C ALA A 228 -15.43 12.18 23.80
N GLY A 229 -14.13 12.01 23.98
CA GLY A 229 -13.11 13.07 23.88
C GLY A 229 -12.81 13.57 22.47
N GLY A 230 -13.45 12.99 21.44
CA GLY A 230 -13.27 13.37 20.02
C GLY A 230 -12.23 12.52 19.26
N ASP A 231 -11.38 11.76 19.94
CA ASP A 231 -10.44 10.84 19.29
C ASP A 231 -11.16 9.56 18.87
N THR A 232 -11.50 9.46 17.59
CA THR A 232 -12.22 8.30 17.01
C THR A 232 -11.30 7.08 16.82
N ARG A 233 -9.97 7.23 16.90
CA ARG A 233 -8.97 6.18 16.65
C ARG A 233 -9.02 5.05 17.68
N TRP A 234 -9.66 5.25 18.82
CA TRP A 234 -9.85 4.20 19.81
C TRP A 234 -10.57 2.96 19.28
N ILE A 235 -11.38 3.10 18.23
CA ILE A 235 -12.07 1.95 17.62
C ILE A 235 -11.14 1.05 16.79
N ASN A 236 -10.00 1.54 16.33
CA ASN A 236 -9.01 0.74 15.61
C ASN A 236 -7.81 0.28 16.46
N ARG A 237 -7.77 0.64 17.75
CA ARG A 237 -6.68 0.32 18.69
C ARG A 237 -7.04 -0.80 19.68
N ALA A 238 -7.80 -1.79 19.24
CA ALA A 238 -8.22 -2.92 20.06
C ALA A 238 -7.03 -3.71 20.60
N ALA A 239 -7.23 -4.32 21.77
CA ALA A 239 -6.32 -5.34 22.27
C ALA A 239 -6.42 -6.60 21.40
N HIS A 240 -5.32 -7.32 21.22
CA HIS A 240 -5.26 -8.59 20.51
C HIS A 240 -4.30 -9.56 21.18
N ASP A 241 -4.56 -10.85 20.99
CA ASP A 241 -3.72 -11.93 21.49
C ASP A 241 -3.05 -12.64 20.31
N LEU A 242 -2.01 -12.00 19.76
CA LEU A 242 -1.31 -12.49 18.59
C LEU A 242 -0.74 -13.91 18.78
N MET A 243 -0.34 -14.25 20.01
CA MET A 243 0.29 -15.54 20.29
C MET A 243 -0.70 -16.62 20.79
N GLY A 244 -1.97 -16.29 21.02
CA GLY A 244 -2.96 -17.22 21.51
C GLY A 244 -2.73 -17.67 22.97
N ILE A 245 -2.04 -16.86 23.78
CA ILE A 245 -1.69 -17.21 25.17
C ILE A 245 -2.90 -17.09 26.09
N ASN A 246 -3.77 -16.12 25.83
CA ASN A 246 -4.95 -15.83 26.64
C ASN A 246 -6.22 -15.83 25.76
N PRO A 247 -6.63 -16.97 25.21
CA PRO A 247 -7.72 -17.04 24.21
C PRO A 247 -9.07 -16.56 24.77
N HIS A 248 -9.27 -16.61 26.07
CA HIS A 248 -10.50 -16.20 26.75
C HIS A 248 -10.47 -14.78 27.34
N ALA A 249 -9.37 -14.05 27.18
CA ALA A 249 -9.31 -12.67 27.65
C ALA A 249 -10.21 -11.77 26.80
N HIS A 250 -11.05 -10.97 27.45
CA HIS A 250 -11.95 -10.01 26.79
C HIS A 250 -11.35 -8.61 26.67
N GLN A 251 -10.25 -8.35 27.38
CA GLN A 251 -9.57 -7.05 27.38
C GLN A 251 -8.09 -7.21 27.72
N SER A 252 -7.30 -6.17 27.42
CA SER A 252 -5.91 -6.05 27.89
C SER A 252 -5.84 -5.76 29.39
N THR A 253 -4.63 -5.85 29.96
CA THR A 253 -4.39 -5.45 31.36
C THR A 253 -4.65 -3.96 31.63
N ALA A 254 -4.65 -3.13 30.58
CA ALA A 254 -5.01 -1.72 30.66
C ALA A 254 -6.51 -1.45 30.44
N GLY A 255 -7.34 -2.50 30.35
CA GLY A 255 -8.78 -2.38 30.16
C GLY A 255 -9.26 -2.14 28.72
N MET A 256 -8.34 -2.16 27.73
CA MET A 256 -8.73 -2.01 26.33
C MET A 256 -9.46 -3.25 25.83
N PRO A 257 -10.67 -3.14 25.23
CA PRO A 257 -11.42 -4.29 24.73
C PRO A 257 -10.63 -5.06 23.67
N ARG A 258 -10.85 -6.38 23.61
CA ARG A 258 -10.25 -7.25 22.60
C ARG A 258 -11.03 -7.13 21.29
N GLY A 259 -10.32 -6.84 20.20
CA GLY A 259 -10.87 -6.88 18.85
C GLY A 259 -11.06 -8.32 18.37
N ARG A 260 -12.05 -8.53 17.51
CA ARG A 260 -12.23 -9.80 16.78
C ARG A 260 -11.10 -9.96 15.76
N SER A 261 -10.44 -11.10 15.77
CA SER A 261 -9.40 -11.49 14.80
C SER A 261 -9.95 -12.53 13.85
N LEU A 262 -9.72 -12.35 12.54
CA LEU A 262 -10.25 -13.24 11.49
C LEU A 262 -9.32 -14.41 11.16
N TYR A 263 -8.00 -14.24 11.35
CA TYR A 263 -7.00 -15.19 10.84
C TYR A 263 -6.43 -16.13 11.92
N GLY A 264 -6.87 -15.98 13.16
CA GLY A 264 -6.34 -16.77 14.28
C GLY A 264 -5.00 -16.26 14.83
N SER A 265 -4.43 -17.03 15.75
CA SER A 265 -3.15 -16.71 16.39
C SER A 265 -1.96 -16.99 15.44
N LEU A 266 -0.84 -16.35 15.69
CA LEU A 266 0.39 -16.55 14.90
C LEU A 266 0.87 -18.02 14.89
N PRO A 267 0.88 -18.79 16.01
CA PRO A 267 1.23 -20.19 15.97
C PRO A 267 0.29 -21.05 15.11
N GLU A 268 -1.02 -20.79 15.16
CA GLU A 268 -2.00 -21.48 14.32
C GLU A 268 -1.75 -21.19 12.83
N GLN A 269 -1.54 -19.92 12.48
CA GLN A 269 -1.25 -19.50 11.11
C GLN A 269 0.09 -20.05 10.59
N LEU A 270 1.12 -20.17 11.44
CA LEU A 270 2.40 -20.75 11.03
C LEU A 270 2.31 -22.27 10.75
N ALA A 271 1.31 -22.93 11.28
CA ALA A 271 1.03 -24.35 11.01
C ALA A 271 0.20 -24.58 9.74
N ASP A 272 -0.44 -23.53 9.19
CA ASP A 272 -1.29 -23.58 7.99
C ASP A 272 -0.61 -22.88 6.81
N GLU A 273 -0.22 -23.66 5.79
CA GLU A 273 0.44 -23.13 4.58
C GLU A 273 -0.42 -22.13 3.78
N THR A 274 -1.73 -22.17 3.94
CA THR A 274 -2.68 -21.30 3.24
C THR A 274 -3.01 -20.03 4.01
N SER A 275 -2.49 -19.87 5.25
CA SER A 275 -2.76 -18.73 6.10
C SER A 275 -2.18 -17.42 5.56
N PHE A 276 -2.70 -16.30 6.05
CA PHE A 276 -2.19 -14.96 5.71
C PHE A 276 -0.70 -14.83 6.03
N VAL A 277 -0.28 -15.27 7.21
CA VAL A 277 1.13 -15.14 7.66
C VAL A 277 2.08 -15.98 6.82
N ARG A 278 1.69 -17.21 6.42
CA ARG A 278 2.55 -18.06 5.58
C ARG A 278 2.69 -17.48 4.17
N GLN A 279 1.60 -16.99 3.59
CA GLN A 279 1.65 -16.34 2.28
C GLN A 279 2.44 -15.03 2.34
N LEU A 280 2.25 -14.21 3.37
CA LEU A 280 3.07 -13.02 3.60
C LEU A 280 4.56 -13.37 3.77
N GLN A 281 4.87 -14.44 4.50
CA GLN A 281 6.25 -14.92 4.63
C GLN A 281 6.87 -15.28 3.27
N ALA A 282 6.10 -15.87 2.35
CA ALA A 282 6.56 -16.14 0.99
C ALA A 282 6.87 -14.84 0.23
N ILE A 283 5.99 -13.84 0.31
CA ILE A 283 6.21 -12.52 -0.31
C ILE A 283 7.50 -11.88 0.24
N LEU A 284 7.69 -11.89 1.57
CA LEU A 284 8.88 -11.29 2.20
C LEU A 284 10.17 -12.05 1.87
N LYS A 285 10.10 -13.37 1.64
CA LYS A 285 11.24 -14.15 1.15
C LYS A 285 11.62 -13.76 -0.27
N VAL A 286 10.65 -13.61 -1.18
CA VAL A 286 10.87 -13.11 -2.54
C VAL A 286 11.48 -11.71 -2.48
N ARG A 287 10.88 -10.79 -1.71
CA ARG A 287 11.41 -9.45 -1.52
C ARG A 287 12.89 -9.44 -1.09
N ALA A 288 13.23 -10.25 -0.10
CA ALA A 288 14.61 -10.32 0.43
C ALA A 288 15.57 -10.99 -0.54
N HIS A 289 15.15 -12.08 -1.18
CA HIS A 289 15.99 -12.86 -2.09
C HIS A 289 16.42 -12.06 -3.32
N TYR A 290 15.50 -11.27 -3.87
CA TYR A 290 15.75 -10.49 -5.09
C TYR A 290 16.16 -9.04 -4.83
N GLY A 291 16.30 -8.61 -3.57
CA GLY A 291 16.71 -7.25 -3.24
C GLY A 291 15.70 -6.18 -3.65
N ILE A 292 14.40 -6.49 -3.64
CA ILE A 292 13.36 -5.56 -4.11
C ILE A 292 13.36 -4.23 -3.33
N ALA A 293 13.80 -4.26 -2.06
CA ALA A 293 13.88 -3.06 -1.22
C ALA A 293 14.77 -1.95 -1.81
N THR A 294 15.80 -2.33 -2.57
CA THR A 294 16.76 -1.42 -3.20
C THR A 294 16.63 -1.34 -4.72
N SER A 295 15.57 -1.96 -5.27
CA SER A 295 15.30 -1.89 -6.70
C SER A 295 14.92 -0.47 -7.14
N ARG A 296 15.04 -0.20 -8.41
CA ARG A 296 14.67 1.08 -9.02
C ARG A 296 13.37 0.94 -9.78
N GLN A 297 12.36 1.73 -9.43
CA GLN A 297 11.11 1.78 -10.19
C GLN A 297 11.36 2.43 -11.57
N LEU A 298 10.96 1.72 -12.63
CA LEU A 298 11.16 2.19 -14.01
C LEU A 298 9.88 2.69 -14.64
N ASP A 299 8.76 1.98 -14.41
CA ASP A 299 7.54 2.22 -15.16
C ASP A 299 6.30 1.77 -14.39
N ILE A 300 5.19 2.45 -14.65
CA ILE A 300 3.83 2.06 -14.31
C ILE A 300 3.04 2.05 -15.63
N PRO A 301 3.10 0.97 -16.40
CA PRO A 301 2.56 0.95 -17.75
C PRO A 301 1.04 1.03 -17.80
N GLU A 302 0.50 1.35 -18.99
CA GLU A 302 -0.90 1.19 -19.26
C GLU A 302 -1.30 -0.28 -19.21
N VAL A 303 -2.54 -0.55 -18.82
CA VAL A 303 -3.03 -1.90 -18.57
C VAL A 303 -4.15 -2.26 -19.54
N SER A 304 -4.26 -3.55 -19.83
CA SER A 304 -5.31 -4.09 -20.70
C SER A 304 -6.68 -4.21 -20.02
N HIS A 305 -6.73 -4.11 -18.68
CA HIS A 305 -7.94 -4.20 -17.88
C HIS A 305 -7.90 -3.21 -16.73
N ARG A 306 -9.00 -2.48 -16.48
CA ARG A 306 -9.05 -1.41 -15.46
C ARG A 306 -8.70 -1.85 -14.03
N GLY A 307 -9.02 -3.10 -13.68
CA GLY A 307 -8.68 -3.68 -12.36
C GLY A 307 -7.24 -4.14 -12.22
N MET A 308 -6.43 -4.06 -13.28
CA MET A 308 -5.05 -4.51 -13.30
C MET A 308 -4.09 -3.38 -12.93
N LEU A 309 -3.06 -3.69 -12.16
CA LEU A 309 -1.91 -2.82 -11.92
C LEU A 309 -0.64 -3.56 -12.31
N VAL A 310 0.28 -2.87 -12.96
CA VAL A 310 1.62 -3.35 -13.26
C VAL A 310 2.64 -2.36 -12.74
N LEU A 311 3.65 -2.84 -12.02
CA LEU A 311 4.84 -2.08 -11.63
C LEU A 311 6.05 -2.77 -12.23
N VAL A 312 6.96 -1.99 -12.81
CA VAL A 312 8.22 -2.47 -13.39
C VAL A 312 9.38 -1.92 -12.59
N HIS A 313 10.19 -2.80 -12.03
CA HIS A 313 11.38 -2.45 -11.27
C HIS A 313 12.63 -3.08 -11.87
N GLU A 314 13.73 -2.34 -11.86
CA GLU A 314 15.06 -2.85 -12.15
C GLU A 314 15.69 -3.37 -10.86
N LEU A 315 16.09 -4.63 -10.88
CA LEU A 315 16.83 -5.26 -9.78
C LEU A 315 18.32 -4.97 -9.88
N GLU A 316 19.05 -5.14 -8.80
CA GLU A 316 20.51 -5.13 -8.85
C GLU A 316 21.03 -6.26 -9.76
N GLY A 317 21.96 -5.94 -10.66
CA GLY A 317 22.49 -6.83 -11.69
C GLY A 317 21.94 -6.51 -13.08
N GLU A 318 22.79 -6.70 -14.10
CA GLU A 318 22.45 -6.31 -15.47
C GLU A 318 21.26 -7.07 -16.04
N GLY A 319 20.30 -6.33 -16.60
CA GLY A 319 19.20 -6.84 -17.40
C GLY A 319 18.13 -7.62 -16.65
N ARG A 320 18.04 -7.46 -15.32
CA ARG A 320 17.03 -8.16 -14.50
C ARG A 320 15.92 -7.21 -14.10
N LEU A 321 14.69 -7.58 -14.43
CA LEU A 321 13.49 -6.82 -14.04
C LEU A 321 12.60 -7.66 -13.12
N GLN A 322 12.01 -6.98 -12.15
CA GLN A 322 10.91 -7.53 -11.35
C GLN A 322 9.61 -6.82 -11.74
N LEU A 323 8.58 -7.58 -12.04
CA LEU A 323 7.26 -7.06 -12.27
C LEU A 323 6.31 -7.49 -11.15
N THR A 324 5.61 -6.51 -10.59
CA THR A 324 4.45 -6.77 -9.72
C THR A 324 3.20 -6.59 -10.58
N VAL A 325 2.42 -7.66 -10.76
CA VAL A 325 1.16 -7.63 -11.50
C VAL A 325 0.03 -7.99 -10.55
N LEU A 326 -0.92 -7.07 -10.36
CA LEU A 326 -1.99 -7.19 -9.37
C LEU A 326 -3.36 -7.08 -10.02
N ASN A 327 -4.29 -7.95 -9.62
CA ASN A 327 -5.70 -7.88 -9.97
C ASN A 327 -6.53 -7.40 -8.78
N PHE A 328 -6.97 -6.15 -8.83
CA PHE A 328 -7.84 -5.54 -7.81
C PHE A 328 -9.33 -5.86 -8.01
N ALA A 329 -9.70 -6.48 -9.12
CA ALA A 329 -11.08 -6.85 -9.40
C ALA A 329 -11.43 -8.21 -8.76
N ASN A 330 -12.68 -8.35 -8.35
CA ASN A 330 -13.24 -9.62 -7.89
C ASN A 330 -13.75 -10.48 -9.07
N GLU A 331 -12.99 -10.43 -10.18
CA GLU A 331 -13.22 -11.24 -11.38
C GLU A 331 -11.89 -11.68 -11.97
N HIS A 332 -11.94 -12.74 -12.77
CA HIS A 332 -10.77 -13.26 -13.47
C HIS A 332 -10.34 -12.29 -14.61
N ILE A 333 -9.06 -12.00 -14.71
CA ILE A 333 -8.49 -11.14 -15.75
C ILE A 333 -7.58 -11.99 -16.65
N ALA A 334 -7.97 -12.14 -17.92
CA ALA A 334 -7.07 -12.52 -19.01
C ALA A 334 -6.59 -11.22 -19.69
N GLY A 335 -5.33 -10.86 -19.49
CA GLY A 335 -4.78 -9.57 -19.92
C GLY A 335 -3.39 -9.69 -20.53
N SER A 336 -2.78 -8.54 -20.78
CA SER A 336 -1.39 -8.44 -21.22
C SER A 336 -0.63 -7.38 -20.43
N VAL A 337 0.63 -7.67 -20.20
CA VAL A 337 1.63 -6.72 -19.70
C VAL A 337 2.43 -6.20 -20.86
N ARG A 338 2.58 -4.88 -20.96
CA ARG A 338 3.39 -4.24 -21.99
C ARG A 338 4.17 -3.08 -21.41
N SER A 339 5.49 -3.03 -21.65
CA SER A 339 6.35 -1.89 -21.30
C SER A 339 7.55 -1.85 -22.23
N GLU A 340 8.00 -0.66 -22.60
CA GLU A 340 9.21 -0.48 -23.43
C GLU A 340 10.48 -0.98 -22.73
N HIS A 341 10.43 -1.17 -21.43
CA HIS A 341 11.54 -1.73 -20.64
C HIS A 341 11.66 -3.25 -20.75
N LEU A 342 10.65 -3.96 -21.29
CA LEU A 342 10.69 -5.42 -21.44
C LEU A 342 11.49 -5.80 -22.68
N PRO A 343 12.66 -6.50 -22.55
CA PRO A 343 13.44 -6.89 -23.70
C PRO A 343 12.72 -8.00 -24.50
N PRO A 344 12.55 -7.86 -25.85
CA PRO A 344 12.05 -8.96 -26.65
C PRO A 344 12.91 -10.22 -26.54
N GLY A 345 12.24 -11.37 -26.43
CA GLY A 345 12.90 -12.66 -26.24
C GLY A 345 13.30 -12.96 -24.79
N ALA A 346 13.11 -12.03 -23.85
CA ALA A 346 13.38 -12.29 -22.44
C ALA A 346 12.39 -13.32 -21.86
N GLN A 347 12.89 -14.18 -20.98
CA GLN A 347 12.09 -15.16 -20.26
C GLN A 347 11.37 -14.49 -19.09
N VAL A 348 10.11 -14.87 -18.89
CA VAL A 348 9.28 -14.44 -17.77
C VAL A 348 9.01 -15.62 -16.87
N SER A 349 9.43 -15.55 -15.62
CA SER A 349 9.22 -16.61 -14.63
C SER A 349 8.55 -16.09 -13.36
N ASP A 350 7.77 -16.94 -12.71
CA ASP A 350 7.16 -16.64 -11.41
C ASP A 350 8.23 -16.71 -10.30
N MET A 351 8.40 -15.63 -9.55
CA MET A 351 9.42 -15.51 -8.50
C MET A 351 9.14 -16.38 -7.27
N PHE A 352 7.91 -16.86 -7.09
CA PHE A 352 7.55 -17.75 -5.98
C PHE A 352 7.89 -19.21 -6.26
N SER A 353 7.63 -19.67 -7.47
CA SER A 353 7.80 -21.06 -7.88
C SER A 353 9.03 -21.32 -8.76
N GLY A 354 9.55 -20.28 -9.41
CA GLY A 354 10.60 -20.37 -10.42
C GLY A 354 10.13 -20.93 -11.76
N HIS A 355 8.81 -21.14 -11.95
CA HIS A 355 8.30 -21.67 -13.21
C HIS A 355 8.32 -20.61 -14.32
N GLU A 356 8.74 -21.01 -15.50
CA GLU A 356 8.63 -20.19 -16.71
C GLU A 356 7.15 -20.08 -17.10
N LEU A 357 6.70 -18.84 -17.35
CA LEU A 357 5.31 -18.54 -17.68
C LEU A 357 5.15 -18.06 -19.12
N ALA A 358 6.09 -17.27 -19.62
CA ALA A 358 6.00 -16.63 -20.93
C ALA A 358 7.38 -16.20 -21.45
N VAL A 359 7.39 -15.76 -22.70
CA VAL A 359 8.51 -15.06 -23.32
C VAL A 359 7.99 -13.71 -23.82
N VAL A 360 8.74 -12.66 -23.62
CA VAL A 360 8.41 -11.30 -24.12
C VAL A 360 8.45 -11.31 -25.64
N ASP A 361 7.37 -10.84 -26.27
CA ASP A 361 7.25 -10.75 -27.73
C ASP A 361 7.96 -9.52 -28.31
N ASP A 362 7.96 -9.40 -29.66
CA ASP A 362 8.56 -8.27 -30.37
C ASP A 362 7.82 -6.93 -30.13
N LEU A 363 6.65 -6.95 -29.48
CA LEU A 363 5.89 -5.76 -29.10
C LEU A 363 6.14 -5.37 -27.63
N HIS A 364 7.18 -5.91 -27.01
CA HIS A 364 7.53 -5.69 -25.60
C HIS A 364 6.40 -6.11 -24.65
N SER A 365 5.72 -7.21 -24.97
CA SER A 365 4.56 -7.65 -24.20
C SER A 365 4.51 -9.18 -23.97
N PHE A 366 3.68 -9.59 -23.03
CA PHE A 366 3.32 -10.99 -22.80
C PHE A 366 1.92 -11.09 -22.17
N ALA A 367 1.27 -12.23 -22.35
CA ALA A 367 -0.05 -12.49 -21.78
C ALA A 367 0.05 -12.91 -20.31
N VAL A 368 -0.96 -12.49 -19.52
CA VAL A 368 -1.13 -12.90 -18.12
C VAL A 368 -2.56 -13.37 -17.89
N ASP A 369 -2.68 -14.30 -16.95
CA ASP A 369 -3.95 -14.90 -16.54
C ASP A 369 -4.03 -14.86 -15.01
N MET A 370 -4.95 -14.06 -14.45
CA MET A 370 -4.98 -13.75 -13.03
C MET A 370 -6.34 -14.03 -12.40
N PRO A 371 -6.37 -14.87 -11.36
CA PRO A 371 -7.58 -15.04 -10.55
C PRO A 371 -8.03 -13.73 -9.87
N PRO A 372 -9.29 -13.68 -9.38
CA PRO A 372 -9.80 -12.54 -8.63
C PRO A 372 -8.93 -12.21 -7.41
N LEU A 373 -8.66 -10.92 -7.17
CA LEU A 373 -7.93 -10.40 -6.00
C LEU A 373 -6.59 -11.14 -5.80
N HIS A 374 -5.86 -11.33 -6.89
CA HIS A 374 -4.59 -12.06 -6.90
C HIS A 374 -3.44 -11.19 -7.39
N GLY A 375 -2.22 -11.50 -6.94
CA GLY A 375 -0.99 -10.83 -7.38
C GLY A 375 0.08 -11.83 -7.82
N MET A 376 0.91 -11.40 -8.75
CA MET A 376 2.08 -12.12 -9.25
C MET A 376 3.32 -11.27 -9.06
N SER A 377 4.45 -11.88 -8.72
CA SER A 377 5.76 -11.27 -8.81
C SER A 377 6.58 -12.03 -9.83
N LEU A 378 6.93 -11.36 -10.92
CA LEU A 378 7.55 -11.97 -12.08
C LEU A 378 8.98 -11.48 -12.24
N LEU A 379 9.90 -12.40 -12.54
CA LEU A 379 11.26 -12.11 -12.95
C LEU A 379 11.31 -12.12 -14.47
N VAL A 380 11.88 -11.07 -15.05
CA VAL A 380 12.16 -10.98 -16.49
C VAL A 380 13.66 -10.90 -16.67
N GLU A 381 14.23 -11.89 -17.38
CA GLU A 381 15.65 -11.99 -17.61
C GLU A 381 15.93 -12.28 -19.09
N THR A 382 16.87 -11.55 -19.68
CA THR A 382 17.37 -11.91 -21.00
C THR A 382 18.20 -13.18 -20.87
N PRO A 383 17.93 -14.24 -21.65
CA PRO A 383 18.79 -15.42 -21.63
C PRO A 383 20.23 -15.00 -21.88
N VAL A 384 21.14 -15.40 -20.99
CA VAL A 384 22.57 -15.24 -21.24
C VAL A 384 22.84 -16.07 -22.47
N GLY A 385 22.97 -15.40 -23.62
CA GLY A 385 23.37 -16.08 -24.85
C GLY A 385 24.68 -16.84 -24.57
N ASP A 386 24.77 -18.06 -25.05
CA ASP A 386 26.04 -18.80 -25.07
C ASP A 386 27.08 -17.83 -25.61
N LEU A 387 27.88 -17.26 -24.73
CA LEU A 387 29.07 -16.50 -25.15
C LEU A 387 29.86 -17.46 -25.99
N ASP A 388 29.85 -17.27 -27.30
CA ASP A 388 30.67 -18.03 -28.23
C ASP A 388 32.12 -17.93 -27.71
N PRO A 389 32.74 -19.03 -27.25
CA PRO A 389 34.09 -19.00 -26.68
C PRO A 389 35.16 -18.66 -27.71
N SER A 390 34.75 -18.14 -28.88
CA SER A 390 35.61 -17.84 -30.03
C SER A 390 35.58 -16.35 -30.47
N SER A 391 35.15 -15.39 -29.64
CA SER A 391 35.35 -13.96 -29.95
C SER A 391 36.48 -13.33 -29.15
#